data_3784d711395d7d14ef60b189753c9167
#
_entry.id   3784d711395d7d14ef60b189753c9167
#
_cell.length_a   1.000
_cell.length_b   1.000
_cell.length_c   1.000
_cell.angle_alpha   90.00
_cell.angle_beta   90.00
_cell.angle_gamma   90.00
#
_symmetry.space_group_name_H-M   'P 1'
#
loop_
_entity.id
_entity.type
_entity.pdbx_description
1 polymer ?
#
loop_
_entity_poly.entity_id
_entity_poly.type
_entity_poly.pdbx_seq_one_letter_code
_entity_poly.pdbx_strand_id
1 'polypeptide(L)'
;MSFEFWYTLIIFILMIIFIIREIVETEIVMFSTVILLLVGKVITIEQAFIGFSNVGMLTIGLLFVIAGALHYSGAIAQLNNFIFGRNKSVITKKLFRILFPVATVSAFMNNTPVVAILIPAIRSWAERTNFSPSKFLIPVSYAAILGGMCTLIGTSTNLIIYGLMIDFGMEGLGLFEISKLGIPIALLGLFYIIFIGHHSLPEHKESFSMIEEKTREFVLQLKITNEYPHIEKTIEEAGLRHLQGLFLFQIQRNNQIIAPTKPTQKLKLGDRLFFTGLPKTILELQKTPGLELLKDSIFDLKQYDASMVRPYEAVISASSPLIGKNVRNSKFREQYNAVIIAIHRNGTRIKKKIGDIILQSGDTLLLLAERDFYRQWYASNDFYLISQSEVVPSKPRWQVFVSVTSLGLLLFLMILKLLPMVVAAGLAVILILATRTLSAYEIRQSIDFRVLIIIASAFGIAEGLRSSGVAEFIAQAIVLAGESLGSIGVVTGIFIITSLLTNFMTNNATAAIVFPITFAAAQQIHVDPRPFIIALAIAASASFATPISYQTNLMVYGPGGYTFKDFFKIGFPMQILVMVIAIILLQLFYF
;
A
#
# COMPACT_ATOMS: atom_id res chain seq x y z
N MET A 1 42.51 1.81 1.26
CA MET A 1 41.14 1.85 1.78
C MET A 1 41.21 1.78 3.31
N SER A 2 40.58 2.73 3.99
CA SER A 2 40.62 2.85 5.46
C SER A 2 39.72 1.79 6.14
N PHE A 3 39.85 1.64 7.47
CA PHE A 3 38.93 0.83 8.26
C PHE A 3 37.48 1.31 8.10
N GLU A 4 37.26 2.61 8.10
CA GLU A 4 35.94 3.22 7.94
C GLU A 4 35.27 2.83 6.61
N PHE A 5 36.05 2.73 5.53
CA PHE A 5 35.54 2.28 4.22
C PHE A 5 34.98 0.86 4.28
N TRP A 6 35.78 -0.11 4.78
CA TRP A 6 35.34 -1.50 4.82
C TRP A 6 34.21 -1.72 5.82
N TYR A 7 34.25 -1.04 6.95
CA TYR A 7 33.19 -1.08 7.96
C TYR A 7 31.87 -0.59 7.39
N THR A 8 31.87 0.59 6.74
CA THR A 8 30.67 1.18 6.11
C THR A 8 30.17 0.29 4.98
N LEU A 9 31.05 -0.23 4.13
CA LEU A 9 30.66 -1.09 3.01
C LEU A 9 29.96 -2.37 3.49
N ILE A 10 30.49 -3.01 4.53
CA ILE A 10 29.88 -4.22 5.10
C ILE A 10 28.51 -3.90 5.70
N ILE A 11 28.39 -2.85 6.50
CA ILE A 11 27.11 -2.43 7.09
C ILE A 11 26.10 -2.08 5.99
N PHE A 12 26.53 -1.37 4.94
CA PHE A 12 25.69 -1.00 3.82
C PHE A 12 25.15 -2.22 3.05
N ILE A 13 26.02 -3.20 2.77
CA ILE A 13 25.62 -4.47 2.14
C ILE A 13 24.65 -5.24 3.04
N LEU A 14 24.93 -5.35 4.34
CA LEU A 14 24.04 -6.00 5.30
C LEU A 14 22.69 -5.29 5.35
N MET A 15 22.65 -3.95 5.40
CA MET A 15 21.41 -3.16 5.36
C MET A 15 20.57 -3.53 4.12
N ILE A 16 21.18 -3.55 2.93
CA ILE A 16 20.48 -3.91 1.69
C ILE A 16 19.94 -5.35 1.77
N ILE A 17 20.73 -6.30 2.25
CA ILE A 17 20.31 -7.70 2.40
C ILE A 17 19.11 -7.81 3.36
N PHE A 18 19.14 -7.14 4.51
CA PHE A 18 18.06 -7.18 5.49
C PHE A 18 16.77 -6.55 4.93
N ILE A 19 16.88 -5.45 4.18
CA ILE A 19 15.73 -4.81 3.53
C ILE A 19 15.13 -5.72 2.44
N ILE A 20 15.96 -6.29 1.55
CA ILE A 20 15.50 -7.17 0.46
C ILE A 20 14.88 -8.46 1.00
N ARG A 21 15.40 -9.00 2.10
CA ARG A 21 14.88 -10.22 2.74
C ARG A 21 13.65 -9.97 3.60
N GLU A 22 13.28 -8.71 3.82
CA GLU A 22 12.16 -8.31 4.70
C GLU A 22 12.22 -8.97 6.09
N ILE A 23 13.43 -9.14 6.65
CA ILE A 23 13.64 -9.78 7.95
C ILE A 23 13.12 -8.89 9.08
N VAL A 24 13.30 -7.58 8.92
CA VAL A 24 12.88 -6.54 9.85
C VAL A 24 12.34 -5.36 9.01
N GLU A 25 11.45 -4.55 9.58
CA GLU A 25 10.89 -3.37 8.92
C GLU A 25 11.99 -2.41 8.47
N THR A 26 11.81 -1.82 7.28
CA THR A 26 12.81 -0.97 6.61
C THR A 26 13.29 0.19 7.49
N GLU A 27 12.36 0.86 8.21
CA GLU A 27 12.68 1.97 9.11
C GLU A 27 13.59 1.56 10.26
N ILE A 28 13.40 0.35 10.81
CA ILE A 28 14.24 -0.18 11.89
C ILE A 28 15.63 -0.51 11.35
N VAL A 29 15.72 -1.14 10.17
CA VAL A 29 17.00 -1.47 9.54
C VAL A 29 17.80 -0.21 9.25
N MET A 30 17.17 0.82 8.65
CA MET A 30 17.84 2.08 8.32
C MET A 30 18.28 2.84 9.58
N PHE A 31 17.43 2.93 10.59
CA PHE A 31 17.78 3.58 11.87
C PHE A 31 18.92 2.82 12.56
N SER A 32 18.87 1.48 12.61
CA SER A 32 19.94 0.65 13.17
C SER A 32 21.27 0.85 12.43
N THR A 33 21.21 1.02 11.09
CA THR A 33 22.39 1.32 10.28
C THR A 33 23.05 2.63 10.71
N VAL A 34 22.25 3.70 10.95
CA VAL A 34 22.78 4.99 11.46
C VAL A 34 23.48 4.79 12.80
N ILE A 35 22.86 4.03 13.72
CA ILE A 35 23.48 3.74 15.03
C ILE A 35 24.79 2.95 14.88
N LEU A 36 24.84 1.96 13.97
CA LEU A 36 26.07 1.22 13.73
C LEU A 36 27.18 2.10 13.13
N LEU A 37 26.85 3.01 12.20
CA LEU A 37 27.81 3.99 11.66
C LEU A 37 28.34 4.92 12.74
N LEU A 38 27.48 5.34 13.69
CA LEU A 38 27.86 6.15 14.84
C LEU A 38 28.81 5.37 15.78
N VAL A 39 28.50 4.10 16.09
CA VAL A 39 29.35 3.23 16.92
C VAL A 39 30.72 3.02 16.27
N GLY A 40 30.75 2.86 14.94
CA GLY A 40 31.99 2.78 14.16
C GLY A 40 32.75 4.09 14.02
N LYS A 41 32.25 5.20 14.60
CA LYS A 41 32.81 6.57 14.51
C LYS A 41 32.99 7.06 13.07
N VAL A 42 32.21 6.51 12.14
CA VAL A 42 32.18 6.97 10.73
C VAL A 42 31.50 8.33 10.62
N ILE A 43 30.48 8.56 11.46
CA ILE A 43 29.72 9.80 11.54
C ILE A 43 29.65 10.30 13.00
N THR A 44 29.46 11.60 13.16
CA THR A 44 29.23 12.22 14.48
C THR A 44 27.76 12.13 14.89
N ILE A 45 27.46 12.41 16.18
CA ILE A 45 26.08 12.43 16.68
C ILE A 45 25.25 13.47 15.92
N GLU A 46 25.81 14.64 15.64
CA GLU A 46 25.14 15.71 14.89
C GLU A 46 24.78 15.25 13.48
N GLN A 47 25.73 14.62 12.77
CA GLN A 47 25.52 14.07 11.43
C GLN A 47 24.51 12.92 11.43
N ALA A 48 24.52 12.08 12.46
CA ALA A 48 23.59 10.96 12.59
C ALA A 48 22.13 11.41 12.69
N PHE A 49 21.87 12.54 13.37
CA PHE A 49 20.51 12.99 13.69
C PHE A 49 20.09 14.28 13.00
N ILE A 50 20.89 14.85 12.10
CA ILE A 50 20.56 16.06 11.34
C ILE A 50 19.26 15.89 10.54
N GLY A 51 18.98 14.70 10.07
CA GLY A 51 17.77 14.38 9.33
C GLY A 51 16.48 14.62 10.09
N PHE A 52 16.49 14.52 11.43
CA PHE A 52 15.32 14.76 12.28
C PHE A 52 14.93 16.24 12.39
N SER A 53 15.83 17.15 12.09
CA SER A 53 15.59 18.61 12.04
C SER A 53 15.53 19.14 10.59
N ASN A 54 15.62 18.27 9.60
CA ASN A 54 15.65 18.67 8.20
C ASN A 54 14.30 19.26 7.76
N VAL A 55 14.36 20.40 7.05
CA VAL A 55 13.19 21.13 6.53
C VAL A 55 12.36 20.27 5.59
N GLY A 56 13.01 19.40 4.78
CA GLY A 56 12.32 18.46 3.89
C GLY A 56 11.46 17.47 4.67
N MET A 57 12.00 16.85 5.73
CA MET A 57 11.26 15.93 6.58
C MET A 57 10.04 16.61 7.25
N LEU A 58 10.22 17.80 7.80
CA LEU A 58 9.13 18.57 8.40
C LEU A 58 8.05 18.91 7.37
N THR A 59 8.46 19.31 6.16
CA THR A 59 7.53 19.58 5.06
C THR A 59 6.68 18.36 4.73
N ILE A 60 7.29 17.18 4.65
CA ILE A 60 6.59 15.92 4.36
C ILE A 60 5.56 15.61 5.45
N GLY A 61 5.93 15.80 6.73
CA GLY A 61 4.99 15.65 7.84
C GLY A 61 3.76 16.56 7.72
N LEU A 62 3.94 17.81 7.33
CA LEU A 62 2.85 18.75 7.09
C LEU A 62 2.00 18.35 5.87
N LEU A 63 2.62 17.87 4.79
CA LEU A 63 1.92 17.40 3.60
C LEU A 63 1.06 16.15 3.87
N PHE A 64 1.51 15.26 4.76
CA PHE A 64 0.68 14.13 5.20
C PHE A 64 -0.61 14.60 5.86
N VAL A 65 -0.59 15.67 6.65
CA VAL A 65 -1.80 16.25 7.27
C VAL A 65 -2.75 16.80 6.21
N ILE A 66 -2.24 17.50 5.19
CA ILE A 66 -3.06 18.04 4.09
C ILE A 66 -3.68 16.89 3.28
N ALA A 67 -2.89 15.87 2.93
CA ALA A 67 -3.39 14.67 2.25
C ALA A 67 -4.44 13.93 3.09
N GLY A 68 -4.23 13.83 4.40
CA GLY A 68 -5.20 13.30 5.35
C GLY A 68 -6.51 14.08 5.36
N ALA A 69 -6.47 15.41 5.33
CA ALA A 69 -7.67 16.22 5.26
C ALA A 69 -8.51 15.92 4.01
N LEU A 70 -7.88 15.76 2.86
CA LEU A 70 -8.57 15.38 1.62
C LEU A 70 -9.13 13.95 1.68
N HIS A 71 -8.39 13.04 2.32
CA HIS A 71 -8.84 11.65 2.51
C HIS A 71 -10.06 11.55 3.44
N TYR A 72 -9.93 12.07 4.66
CA TYR A 72 -10.97 11.96 5.69
C TYR A 72 -12.19 12.83 5.43
N SER A 73 -12.07 13.92 4.66
CA SER A 73 -13.23 14.74 4.26
C SER A 73 -14.11 14.05 3.21
N GLY A 74 -13.59 13.03 2.51
CA GLY A 74 -14.28 12.38 1.42
C GLY A 74 -14.22 13.15 0.09
N ALA A 75 -13.30 14.11 -0.05
CA ALA A 75 -13.11 14.88 -1.28
C ALA A 75 -12.87 13.95 -2.50
N ILE A 76 -12.08 12.90 -2.33
CA ILE A 76 -11.77 11.92 -3.38
C ILE A 76 -13.02 11.09 -3.73
N ALA A 77 -13.85 10.75 -2.74
CA ALA A 77 -15.06 9.94 -2.97
C ALA A 77 -16.07 10.64 -3.89
N GLN A 78 -16.08 11.98 -3.93
CA GLN A 78 -16.95 12.74 -4.85
C GLN A 78 -16.58 12.55 -6.32
N LEU A 79 -15.31 12.21 -6.62
CA LEU A 79 -14.85 11.87 -7.97
C LEU A 79 -15.52 10.62 -8.54
N ASN A 80 -15.96 9.68 -7.68
CA ASN A 80 -16.59 8.43 -8.11
C ASN A 80 -17.80 8.69 -9.02
N ASN A 81 -18.61 9.68 -8.70
CA ASN A 81 -19.81 10.02 -9.49
C ASN A 81 -19.47 10.58 -10.88
N PHE A 82 -18.31 11.22 -11.01
CA PHE A 82 -17.84 11.77 -12.29
C PHE A 82 -17.14 10.72 -13.15
N ILE A 83 -16.37 9.82 -12.51
CA ILE A 83 -15.55 8.80 -13.18
C ILE A 83 -16.44 7.67 -13.75
N PHE A 84 -17.43 7.19 -12.98
CA PHE A 84 -18.23 6.01 -13.33
C PHE A 84 -19.52 6.40 -14.05
N GLY A 85 -19.54 6.37 -15.39
CA GLY A 85 -20.75 6.60 -16.20
C GLY A 85 -21.58 5.32 -16.41
N ARG A 86 -22.87 5.51 -16.70
CA ARG A 86 -23.86 4.44 -16.93
C ARG A 86 -23.82 3.77 -18.31
N ASN A 87 -23.10 4.30 -19.29
CA ASN A 87 -23.16 3.85 -20.68
C ASN A 87 -22.32 2.58 -20.96
N LYS A 88 -22.86 1.68 -21.78
CA LYS A 88 -22.16 0.52 -22.37
C LYS A 88 -21.16 0.99 -23.44
N SER A 89 -20.05 1.60 -23.05
CA SER A 89 -19.00 2.01 -23.99
C SER A 89 -17.85 0.98 -24.02
N VAL A 90 -17.03 1.04 -25.07
CA VAL A 90 -15.84 0.21 -25.25
C VAL A 90 -14.87 0.39 -24.08
N ILE A 91 -14.16 -0.67 -23.68
CA ILE A 91 -13.24 -0.71 -22.55
C ILE A 91 -12.21 0.44 -22.58
N THR A 92 -11.69 0.78 -23.75
CA THR A 92 -10.69 1.86 -23.95
C THR A 92 -11.22 3.23 -23.52
N LYS A 93 -12.48 3.56 -23.86
CA LYS A 93 -13.12 4.81 -23.45
C LYS A 93 -13.35 4.86 -21.94
N LYS A 94 -13.62 3.73 -21.32
CA LYS A 94 -13.78 3.62 -19.86
C LYS A 94 -12.45 3.76 -19.14
N LEU A 95 -11.41 3.09 -19.64
CA LEU A 95 -10.05 3.26 -19.10
C LEU A 95 -9.61 4.72 -19.18
N PHE A 96 -9.79 5.38 -20.33
CA PHE A 96 -9.46 6.79 -20.47
C PHE A 96 -10.18 7.65 -19.42
N ARG A 97 -11.49 7.44 -19.26
CA ARG A 97 -12.33 8.20 -18.31
C ARG A 97 -11.95 7.96 -16.84
N ILE A 98 -11.43 6.78 -16.50
CA ILE A 98 -11.01 6.44 -15.13
C ILE A 98 -9.57 6.90 -14.90
N LEU A 99 -8.63 6.55 -15.79
CA LEU A 99 -7.21 6.67 -15.53
C LEU A 99 -6.72 8.13 -15.57
N PHE A 100 -7.29 8.97 -16.45
CA PHE A 100 -6.89 10.37 -16.55
C PHE A 100 -7.16 11.17 -15.27
N PRO A 101 -8.39 11.15 -14.69
CA PRO A 101 -8.65 11.79 -13.40
C PRO A 101 -7.80 11.20 -12.27
N VAL A 102 -7.57 9.89 -12.26
CA VAL A 102 -6.74 9.23 -11.26
C VAL A 102 -5.31 9.77 -11.29
N ALA A 103 -4.69 9.82 -12.48
CA ALA A 103 -3.36 10.37 -12.62
C ALA A 103 -3.29 11.85 -12.23
N THR A 104 -4.31 12.65 -12.63
CA THR A 104 -4.37 14.08 -12.29
C THR A 104 -4.45 14.30 -10.78
N VAL A 105 -5.31 13.56 -10.08
CA VAL A 105 -5.44 13.68 -8.61
C VAL A 105 -4.17 13.18 -7.92
N SER A 106 -3.60 12.09 -8.39
CA SER A 106 -2.39 11.50 -7.83
C SER A 106 -1.15 12.38 -8.05
N ALA A 107 -1.17 13.31 -9.02
CA ALA A 107 -0.12 14.30 -9.17
C ALA A 107 -0.01 15.25 -7.96
N PHE A 108 -1.08 15.43 -7.20
CA PHE A 108 -1.14 16.36 -6.05
C PHE A 108 -1.41 15.68 -4.72
N MET A 109 -1.54 14.35 -4.72
CA MET A 109 -1.84 13.56 -3.54
C MET A 109 -1.06 12.24 -3.57
N ASN A 110 -0.74 11.73 -2.39
CA ASN A 110 -0.13 10.39 -2.30
C ASN A 110 -1.02 9.34 -2.99
N ASN A 111 -0.40 8.42 -3.72
CA ASN A 111 -1.04 7.39 -4.54
C ASN A 111 -1.93 6.44 -3.72
N THR A 112 -1.51 6.08 -2.51
CA THR A 112 -2.16 5.06 -1.67
C THR A 112 -3.61 5.39 -1.33
N PRO A 113 -3.97 6.57 -0.79
CA PRO A 113 -5.37 6.93 -0.52
C PRO A 113 -6.24 6.97 -1.78
N VAL A 114 -5.68 7.41 -2.91
CA VAL A 114 -6.41 7.50 -4.18
C VAL A 114 -6.85 6.11 -4.64
N VAL A 115 -5.90 5.16 -4.66
CA VAL A 115 -6.18 3.78 -5.07
C VAL A 115 -7.10 3.07 -4.07
N ALA A 116 -6.89 3.27 -2.76
CA ALA A 116 -7.71 2.66 -1.70
C ALA A 116 -9.20 2.96 -1.88
N ILE A 117 -9.56 4.22 -2.15
CA ILE A 117 -10.95 4.65 -2.33
C ILE A 117 -11.53 4.10 -3.65
N LEU A 118 -10.71 3.96 -4.69
CA LEU A 118 -11.18 3.55 -6.00
C LEU A 118 -11.37 2.04 -6.13
N ILE A 119 -10.65 1.19 -5.38
CA ILE A 119 -10.81 -0.27 -5.45
C ILE A 119 -12.26 -0.71 -5.25
N PRO A 120 -12.95 -0.38 -4.14
CA PRO A 120 -14.33 -0.79 -3.93
C PRO A 120 -15.29 -0.17 -4.94
N ALA A 121 -15.05 1.08 -5.35
CA ALA A 121 -15.86 1.77 -6.34
C ALA A 121 -15.76 1.09 -7.72
N ILE A 122 -14.56 0.73 -8.16
CA ILE A 122 -14.32 0.01 -9.41
C ILE A 122 -14.97 -1.36 -9.38
N ARG A 123 -14.82 -2.11 -8.28
CA ARG A 123 -15.44 -3.44 -8.14
C ARG A 123 -16.96 -3.36 -8.26
N SER A 124 -17.60 -2.51 -7.44
CA SER A 124 -19.05 -2.32 -7.47
C SER A 124 -19.56 -1.85 -8.84
N TRP A 125 -18.82 -0.94 -9.50
CA TRP A 125 -19.18 -0.48 -10.83
C TRP A 125 -18.97 -1.58 -11.90
N ALA A 126 -17.89 -2.32 -11.87
CA ALA A 126 -17.58 -3.40 -12.81
C ALA A 126 -18.63 -4.51 -12.73
N GLU A 127 -19.06 -4.90 -11.52
CA GLU A 127 -20.14 -5.87 -11.30
C GLU A 127 -21.47 -5.42 -11.93
N ARG A 128 -21.86 -4.14 -11.71
CA ARG A 128 -23.10 -3.57 -12.29
C ARG A 128 -23.06 -3.46 -13.80
N THR A 129 -21.89 -3.42 -14.41
CA THR A 129 -21.69 -3.23 -15.85
C THR A 129 -21.20 -4.49 -16.57
N ASN A 130 -21.13 -5.64 -15.88
CA ASN A 130 -20.64 -6.92 -16.39
C ASN A 130 -19.20 -6.87 -16.94
N PHE A 131 -18.34 -6.03 -16.39
CA PHE A 131 -16.91 -6.03 -16.65
C PHE A 131 -16.14 -6.76 -15.57
N SER A 132 -14.99 -7.31 -15.92
CA SER A 132 -14.07 -7.85 -14.92
C SER A 132 -13.32 -6.72 -14.20
N PRO A 133 -13.32 -6.65 -12.86
CA PRO A 133 -12.52 -5.68 -12.10
C PRO A 133 -11.04 -5.75 -12.44
N SER A 134 -10.53 -6.94 -12.77
CA SER A 134 -9.13 -7.18 -13.13
C SER A 134 -8.67 -6.42 -14.40
N LYS A 135 -9.58 -5.93 -15.24
CA LYS A 135 -9.24 -5.06 -16.37
C LYS A 135 -8.95 -3.61 -15.96
N PHE A 136 -9.26 -3.22 -14.73
CA PHE A 136 -9.20 -1.82 -14.29
C PHE A 136 -8.26 -1.58 -13.10
N LEU A 137 -8.05 -2.57 -12.22
CA LEU A 137 -7.36 -2.36 -10.95
C LEU A 137 -5.85 -2.12 -11.12
N ILE A 138 -5.10 -2.95 -11.89
CA ILE A 138 -3.69 -2.65 -12.25
C ILE A 138 -3.59 -1.32 -13.00
N PRO A 139 -4.39 -1.04 -14.05
CA PRO A 139 -4.41 0.25 -14.70
C PRO A 139 -4.54 1.45 -13.76
N VAL A 140 -5.42 1.37 -12.75
CA VAL A 140 -5.62 2.44 -11.76
C VAL A 140 -4.39 2.61 -10.86
N SER A 141 -3.77 1.51 -10.41
CA SER A 141 -2.52 1.59 -9.66
C SER A 141 -1.42 2.27 -10.49
N TYR A 142 -1.25 1.86 -11.73
CA TYR A 142 -0.23 2.43 -12.62
C TYR A 142 -0.52 3.89 -12.97
N ALA A 143 -1.77 4.26 -13.19
CA ALA A 143 -2.15 5.65 -13.41
C ALA A 143 -1.85 6.53 -12.20
N ALA A 144 -2.06 6.02 -10.98
CA ALA A 144 -1.69 6.72 -9.76
C ALA A 144 -0.16 6.89 -9.66
N ILE A 145 0.62 5.85 -9.95
CA ILE A 145 2.09 5.93 -9.96
C ILE A 145 2.57 6.96 -10.99
N LEU A 146 2.07 6.90 -12.22
CA LEU A 146 2.41 7.85 -13.28
C LEU A 146 2.05 9.29 -12.92
N GLY A 147 0.86 9.50 -12.33
CA GLY A 147 0.44 10.80 -11.81
C GLY A 147 1.38 11.30 -10.72
N GLY A 148 1.74 10.44 -9.77
CA GLY A 148 2.66 10.76 -8.67
C GLY A 148 4.04 11.25 -9.14
N MET A 149 4.50 10.81 -10.30
CA MET A 149 5.77 11.26 -10.92
C MET A 149 5.67 12.67 -11.53
N CYS A 150 4.48 13.24 -11.71
CA CYS A 150 4.33 14.49 -12.42
C CYS A 150 4.69 15.72 -11.61
N THR A 151 4.63 15.67 -10.27
CA THR A 151 4.93 16.82 -9.41
C THR A 151 5.77 16.43 -8.20
N LEU A 152 6.33 17.42 -7.53
CA LEU A 152 7.12 17.23 -6.32
C LEU A 152 6.31 16.56 -5.19
N ILE A 153 5.05 16.93 -5.04
CA ILE A 153 4.18 16.48 -3.93
C ILE A 153 3.38 15.21 -4.22
N GLY A 154 3.41 14.72 -5.48
CA GLY A 154 2.63 13.55 -5.89
C GLY A 154 3.09 12.24 -5.25
N THR A 155 4.36 12.15 -4.85
CA THR A 155 4.91 10.97 -4.16
C THR A 155 5.91 11.37 -3.07
N SER A 156 5.93 10.61 -1.97
CA SER A 156 6.90 10.81 -0.88
C SER A 156 8.35 10.66 -1.34
N THR A 157 8.61 9.86 -2.36
CA THR A 157 9.95 9.65 -2.95
C THR A 157 10.57 10.97 -3.44
N ASN A 158 9.79 11.79 -4.15
CA ASN A 158 10.26 13.09 -4.66
C ASN A 158 10.57 14.06 -3.51
N LEU A 159 9.80 13.99 -2.43
CA LEU A 159 9.99 14.82 -1.24
C LEU A 159 11.25 14.42 -0.45
N ILE A 160 11.57 13.13 -0.40
CA ILE A 160 12.83 12.63 0.17
C ILE A 160 14.01 13.21 -0.61
N ILE A 161 13.96 13.10 -1.93
CA ILE A 161 15.00 13.64 -2.81
C ILE A 161 15.14 15.16 -2.63
N TYR A 162 14.02 15.88 -2.55
CA TYR A 162 14.01 17.32 -2.24
C TYR A 162 14.74 17.63 -0.93
N GLY A 163 14.47 16.87 0.13
CA GLY A 163 15.13 17.04 1.42
C GLY A 163 16.63 16.77 1.34
N LEU A 164 17.04 15.69 0.67
CA LEU A 164 18.45 15.35 0.47
C LEU A 164 19.19 16.40 -0.37
N MET A 165 18.56 16.96 -1.39
CA MET A 165 19.18 18.04 -2.19
C MET A 165 19.53 19.24 -1.31
N ILE A 166 18.62 19.67 -0.42
CA ILE A 166 18.87 20.79 0.50
C ILE A 166 20.03 20.47 1.42
N ASP A 167 20.10 19.26 1.96
CA ASP A 167 21.18 18.82 2.86
C ASP A 167 22.56 18.82 2.17
N PHE A 168 22.58 18.43 0.89
CA PHE A 168 23.80 18.46 0.07
C PHE A 168 24.13 19.86 -0.48
N GLY A 169 23.48 20.92 0.04
CA GLY A 169 23.73 22.31 -0.31
C GLY A 169 23.20 22.73 -1.69
N MET A 170 22.28 21.95 -2.26
CA MET A 170 21.64 22.26 -3.53
C MET A 170 20.31 22.98 -3.32
N GLU A 171 19.89 23.76 -4.31
CA GLU A 171 18.50 24.20 -4.34
C GLU A 171 17.58 22.98 -4.54
N GLY A 172 16.54 22.85 -3.71
CA GLY A 172 15.52 21.82 -3.84
C GLY A 172 14.78 21.90 -5.18
N LEU A 173 14.15 20.79 -5.58
CA LEU A 173 13.34 20.74 -6.80
C LEU A 173 12.11 21.67 -6.70
N GLY A 174 11.84 22.42 -7.76
CA GLY A 174 10.58 23.16 -7.89
C GLY A 174 9.37 22.23 -8.02
N LEU A 175 8.17 22.75 -7.67
CA LEU A 175 6.92 21.95 -7.67
C LEU A 175 6.68 21.21 -8.99
N PHE A 176 6.91 21.89 -10.13
CA PHE A 176 6.68 21.39 -11.48
C PHE A 176 7.97 21.08 -12.25
N GLU A 177 9.10 21.05 -11.59
CA GLU A 177 10.37 20.80 -12.28
C GLU A 177 10.43 19.37 -12.85
N ILE A 178 10.00 18.41 -12.07
CA ILE A 178 9.88 17.00 -12.51
C ILE A 178 8.84 16.87 -13.63
N SER A 179 7.86 17.78 -13.73
CA SER A 179 6.78 17.74 -14.73
C SER A 179 7.29 17.73 -16.16
N LYS A 180 8.47 18.32 -16.43
CA LYS A 180 9.09 18.32 -17.77
C LYS A 180 9.28 16.88 -18.29
N LEU A 181 9.62 15.95 -17.40
CA LEU A 181 9.75 14.53 -17.72
C LEU A 181 8.48 13.78 -17.35
N GLY A 182 7.91 14.06 -16.18
CA GLY A 182 6.78 13.32 -15.61
C GLY A 182 5.52 13.38 -16.47
N ILE A 183 5.15 14.54 -17.02
CA ILE A 183 3.94 14.66 -17.85
C ILE A 183 4.05 13.87 -19.17
N PRO A 184 5.11 13.99 -19.99
CA PRO A 184 5.28 13.16 -21.18
C PRO A 184 5.30 11.66 -20.86
N ILE A 185 6.01 11.27 -19.79
CA ILE A 185 6.05 9.87 -19.32
C ILE A 185 4.65 9.39 -18.93
N ALA A 186 3.89 10.19 -18.17
CA ALA A 186 2.54 9.84 -17.75
C ALA A 186 1.59 9.70 -18.94
N LEU A 187 1.65 10.61 -19.91
CA LEU A 187 0.82 10.57 -21.11
C LEU A 187 1.10 9.32 -21.94
N LEU A 188 2.38 9.02 -22.23
CA LEU A 188 2.77 7.85 -23.01
C LEU A 188 2.52 6.55 -22.23
N GLY A 189 2.71 6.55 -20.92
CA GLY A 189 2.39 5.42 -20.06
C GLY A 189 0.89 5.15 -20.00
N LEU A 190 0.04 6.17 -19.88
CA LEU A 190 -1.41 6.02 -19.96
C LEU A 190 -1.84 5.52 -21.33
N PHE A 191 -1.23 6.04 -22.41
CA PHE A 191 -1.46 5.54 -23.75
C PHE A 191 -1.12 4.04 -23.88
N TYR A 192 0.05 3.64 -23.37
CA TYR A 192 0.44 2.23 -23.33
C TYR A 192 -0.61 1.37 -22.61
N ILE A 193 -1.05 1.77 -21.41
CA ILE A 193 -2.04 1.02 -20.64
C ILE A 193 -3.37 0.91 -21.39
N ILE A 194 -3.85 2.02 -21.95
CA ILE A 194 -5.18 2.12 -22.57
C ILE A 194 -5.25 1.35 -23.90
N PHE A 195 -4.19 1.33 -24.70
CA PHE A 195 -4.22 0.76 -26.04
C PHE A 195 -3.51 -0.59 -26.15
N ILE A 196 -2.49 -0.84 -25.33
CA ILE A 196 -1.67 -2.06 -25.42
C ILE A 196 -1.83 -2.92 -24.16
N GLY A 197 -1.55 -2.37 -23.00
CA GLY A 197 -1.43 -3.10 -21.73
C GLY A 197 -2.71 -3.81 -21.31
N HIS A 198 -3.87 -3.21 -21.53
CA HIS A 198 -5.15 -3.80 -21.13
C HIS A 198 -5.48 -5.12 -21.81
N HIS A 199 -4.93 -5.40 -23.00
CA HIS A 199 -5.12 -6.69 -23.70
C HIS A 199 -4.40 -7.84 -22.98
N SER A 200 -3.31 -7.53 -22.28
CA SER A 200 -2.54 -8.52 -21.52
C SER A 200 -3.10 -8.80 -20.13
N LEU A 201 -4.08 -8.01 -19.67
CA LEU A 201 -4.73 -8.20 -18.38
C LEU A 201 -5.66 -9.43 -18.41
N PRO A 202 -5.63 -10.26 -17.35
CA PRO A 202 -6.53 -11.40 -17.23
C PRO A 202 -7.98 -10.94 -17.07
N GLU A 203 -8.92 -11.79 -17.46
CA GLU A 203 -10.35 -11.61 -17.21
C GLU A 203 -10.79 -12.52 -16.07
N HIS A 204 -10.45 -12.16 -14.86
CA HIS A 204 -10.96 -12.86 -13.69
C HIS A 204 -12.36 -12.34 -13.37
N LYS A 205 -13.37 -13.13 -13.74
CA LYS A 205 -14.78 -12.89 -13.38
C LYS A 205 -15.08 -13.29 -11.94
N GLU A 206 -14.05 -13.37 -11.09
CA GLU A 206 -14.24 -13.73 -9.69
C GLU A 206 -14.90 -12.56 -8.93
N SER A 207 -16.21 -12.45 -9.11
CA SER A 207 -17.10 -11.65 -8.28
C SER A 207 -17.07 -12.18 -6.84
N PHE A 208 -17.41 -11.33 -5.89
CA PHE A 208 -17.71 -11.72 -4.50
C PHE A 208 -18.62 -12.97 -4.44
N SER A 209 -19.52 -13.15 -5.43
CA SER A 209 -20.34 -14.35 -5.59
C SER A 209 -19.55 -15.65 -5.77
N MET A 210 -18.37 -15.63 -6.43
CA MET A 210 -17.53 -16.84 -6.56
C MET A 210 -16.69 -17.10 -5.30
N ILE A 211 -16.27 -16.03 -4.58
CA ILE A 211 -15.67 -16.17 -3.25
C ILE A 211 -16.72 -16.76 -2.32
N GLU A 212 -17.96 -16.31 -2.41
CA GLU A 212 -19.11 -16.85 -1.71
C GLU A 212 -19.38 -18.33 -2.05
N GLU A 213 -19.40 -18.68 -3.33
CA GLU A 213 -19.64 -20.04 -3.81
C GLU A 213 -18.51 -20.99 -3.41
N LYS A 214 -17.25 -20.59 -3.54
CA LYS A 214 -16.08 -21.35 -3.05
C LYS A 214 -15.99 -21.39 -1.52
N THR A 215 -16.58 -20.44 -0.81
CA THR A 215 -16.65 -20.45 0.67
C THR A 215 -17.75 -21.40 1.15
N ARG A 216 -18.83 -21.56 0.40
CA ARG A 216 -19.91 -22.52 0.67
C ARG A 216 -19.39 -23.95 0.77
N GLU A 217 -18.40 -24.34 -0.03
CA GLU A 217 -17.80 -25.69 0.00
C GLU A 217 -17.11 -26.04 1.33
N PHE A 218 -16.83 -25.05 2.19
CA PHE A 218 -16.03 -25.22 3.41
C PHE A 218 -16.73 -24.73 4.69
N VAL A 219 -18.00 -24.33 4.58
CA VAL A 219 -18.82 -24.02 5.74
C VAL A 219 -19.74 -25.20 6.01
N LEU A 220 -19.58 -25.74 7.20
CA LEU A 220 -20.39 -26.83 7.70
C LEU A 220 -21.42 -26.30 8.67
N GLN A 221 -22.66 -26.77 8.57
CA GLN A 221 -23.73 -26.46 9.50
C GLN A 221 -24.16 -27.72 10.28
N LEU A 222 -24.08 -27.63 11.59
CA LEU A 222 -24.56 -28.68 12.49
C LEU A 222 -25.68 -28.13 13.37
N LYS A 223 -26.74 -28.91 13.60
CA LYS A 223 -27.82 -28.56 14.50
C LYS A 223 -27.69 -29.33 15.80
N ILE A 224 -27.89 -28.67 16.94
CA ILE A 224 -27.93 -29.29 18.25
C ILE A 224 -29.30 -29.89 18.46
N THR A 225 -29.35 -31.22 18.69
CA THR A 225 -30.56 -31.98 19.03
C THR A 225 -30.57 -32.32 20.51
N ASN A 226 -31.68 -32.92 21.00
CA ASN A 226 -31.85 -33.31 22.40
C ASN A 226 -30.79 -34.31 22.91
N GLU A 227 -30.16 -35.05 22.00
CA GLU A 227 -29.18 -36.07 22.34
C GLU A 227 -27.78 -35.50 22.59
N TYR A 228 -27.59 -34.20 22.40
CA TYR A 228 -26.26 -33.57 22.56
C TYR A 228 -25.90 -33.42 24.05
N PRO A 229 -24.82 -34.04 24.53
CA PRO A 229 -24.52 -34.12 25.97
C PRO A 229 -24.04 -32.79 26.58
N HIS A 230 -23.75 -31.77 25.76
CA HIS A 230 -23.20 -30.50 26.22
C HIS A 230 -24.18 -29.32 26.05
N ILE A 231 -25.49 -29.56 26.07
CA ILE A 231 -26.51 -28.49 26.13
C ILE A 231 -26.31 -27.68 27.43
N GLU A 232 -26.47 -26.35 27.36
CA GLU A 232 -26.24 -25.36 28.44
C GLU A 232 -24.75 -25.23 28.87
N LYS A 233 -23.81 -25.99 28.31
CA LYS A 233 -22.37 -25.77 28.51
C LYS A 233 -21.84 -24.71 27.57
N THR A 234 -20.70 -24.12 27.92
CA THR A 234 -19.99 -23.17 27.07
C THR A 234 -19.35 -23.88 25.89
N ILE A 235 -19.04 -23.12 24.82
CA ILE A 235 -18.31 -23.64 23.66
C ILE A 235 -16.98 -24.28 24.06
N GLU A 236 -16.31 -23.72 25.08
CA GLU A 236 -15.04 -24.21 25.60
C GLU A 236 -15.21 -25.53 26.34
N GLU A 237 -16.18 -25.60 27.27
CA GLU A 237 -16.51 -26.82 28.02
C GLU A 237 -17.05 -27.95 27.14
N ALA A 238 -17.69 -27.60 26.01
CA ALA A 238 -18.16 -28.55 25.02
C ALA A 238 -17.02 -29.04 24.07
N GLY A 239 -15.79 -28.55 24.22
CA GLY A 239 -14.65 -28.94 23.40
C GLY A 239 -14.71 -28.43 21.96
N LEU A 240 -15.67 -27.56 21.61
CA LEU A 240 -15.85 -27.05 20.24
C LEU A 240 -14.87 -25.92 19.86
N ARG A 241 -14.09 -25.43 20.82
CA ARG A 241 -13.09 -24.39 20.59
C ARG A 241 -11.78 -24.91 19.98
N HIS A 242 -11.33 -26.11 20.36
CA HIS A 242 -10.02 -26.67 20.04
C HIS A 242 -10.07 -27.82 19.02
N LEU A 243 -11.09 -27.84 18.17
CA LEU A 243 -11.22 -28.86 17.13
C LEU A 243 -10.04 -28.85 16.16
N GLN A 244 -9.48 -30.02 15.86
CA GLN A 244 -8.43 -30.15 14.87
C GLN A 244 -9.01 -29.90 13.47
N GLY A 245 -8.55 -28.83 12.79
CA GLY A 245 -8.94 -28.55 11.41
C GLY A 245 -10.28 -27.84 11.21
N LEU A 246 -11.08 -27.64 12.25
CA LEU A 246 -12.35 -26.91 12.21
C LEU A 246 -12.38 -25.74 13.19
N PHE A 247 -13.18 -24.73 12.85
CA PHE A 247 -13.35 -23.54 13.67
C PHE A 247 -14.81 -23.11 13.69
N LEU A 248 -15.40 -23.06 14.90
CA LEU A 248 -16.75 -22.53 15.11
C LEU A 248 -16.70 -21.00 15.07
N PHE A 249 -17.34 -20.41 14.07
CA PHE A 249 -17.31 -18.97 13.89
C PHE A 249 -18.67 -18.29 14.16
N GLN A 250 -19.78 -19.06 14.09
CA GLN A 250 -21.13 -18.54 14.23
C GLN A 250 -22.07 -19.55 14.86
N ILE A 251 -23.01 -19.06 15.66
CA ILE A 251 -24.20 -19.78 16.12
C ILE A 251 -25.42 -19.02 15.61
N GLN A 252 -26.38 -19.73 15.02
CA GLN A 252 -27.69 -19.19 14.70
C GLN A 252 -28.72 -19.77 15.70
N ARG A 253 -29.40 -18.89 16.43
CA ARG A 253 -30.39 -19.19 17.44
C ARG A 253 -31.67 -18.40 17.16
N ASN A 254 -32.81 -19.06 16.95
CA ASN A 254 -34.09 -18.41 16.71
C ASN A 254 -33.99 -17.27 15.64
N ASN A 255 -33.35 -17.53 14.52
CA ASN A 255 -33.04 -16.57 13.47
C ASN A 255 -32.08 -15.42 13.86
N GLN A 256 -31.59 -15.38 15.08
CA GLN A 256 -30.52 -14.42 15.46
C GLN A 256 -29.13 -15.02 15.19
N ILE A 257 -28.26 -14.21 14.63
CA ILE A 257 -26.88 -14.58 14.34
C ILE A 257 -25.99 -14.11 15.49
N ILE A 258 -25.28 -15.05 16.11
CA ILE A 258 -24.27 -14.79 17.14
C ILE A 258 -22.89 -15.03 16.49
N ALA A 259 -22.24 -13.97 16.07
CA ALA A 259 -20.88 -13.96 15.53
C ALA A 259 -20.23 -12.62 15.85
N PRO A 260 -18.97 -12.63 16.25
CA PRO A 260 -18.09 -13.77 16.55
C PRO A 260 -18.50 -14.54 17.81
N THR A 261 -18.39 -15.87 17.77
CA THR A 261 -18.72 -16.70 18.94
C THR A 261 -17.68 -16.52 20.05
N LYS A 262 -18.11 -16.20 21.27
CA LYS A 262 -17.22 -16.13 22.45
C LYS A 262 -17.03 -17.53 23.07
N PRO A 263 -15.85 -17.84 23.66
CA PRO A 263 -15.61 -19.13 24.32
C PRO A 263 -16.64 -19.45 25.44
N THR A 264 -17.09 -18.40 26.13
CA THR A 264 -18.05 -18.45 27.23
C THR A 264 -19.50 -18.53 26.76
N GLN A 265 -19.75 -18.51 25.44
CA GLN A 265 -21.11 -18.61 24.90
C GLN A 265 -21.71 -20.00 25.19
N LYS A 266 -22.85 -20.04 25.84
CA LYS A 266 -23.59 -21.29 26.12
C LYS A 266 -24.29 -21.80 24.86
N LEU A 267 -24.25 -23.11 24.68
CA LEU A 267 -24.93 -23.84 23.63
C LEU A 267 -26.35 -24.17 24.07
N LYS A 268 -27.34 -24.01 23.20
CA LYS A 268 -28.74 -24.31 23.48
C LYS A 268 -29.31 -25.30 22.48
N LEU A 269 -30.33 -25.98 22.88
CA LEU A 269 -31.10 -26.88 22.02
C LEU A 269 -31.62 -26.10 20.79
N GLY A 270 -31.46 -26.70 19.61
CA GLY A 270 -31.88 -26.10 18.35
C GLY A 270 -30.90 -25.11 17.74
N ASP A 271 -29.78 -24.79 18.43
CA ASP A 271 -28.73 -23.97 17.87
C ASP A 271 -28.17 -24.57 16.57
N ARG A 272 -27.99 -23.74 15.54
CA ARG A 272 -27.24 -24.11 14.34
C ARG A 272 -25.84 -23.58 14.46
N LEU A 273 -24.86 -24.47 14.44
CA LEU A 273 -23.46 -24.20 14.60
C LEU A 273 -22.78 -24.14 13.20
N PHE A 274 -22.09 -23.06 12.92
CA PHE A 274 -21.39 -22.88 11.64
C PHE A 274 -19.89 -23.00 11.85
N PHE A 275 -19.30 -23.99 11.18
CA PHE A 275 -17.87 -24.25 11.21
C PHE A 275 -17.23 -23.96 9.86
N THR A 276 -15.99 -23.52 9.88
CA THR A 276 -15.13 -23.44 8.69
C THR A 276 -13.85 -24.24 8.91
N GLY A 277 -13.32 -24.87 7.87
CA GLY A 277 -12.07 -25.64 7.95
C GLY A 277 -11.96 -26.81 6.98
N LEU A 278 -11.23 -27.85 7.37
CA LEU A 278 -10.91 -28.98 6.50
C LEU A 278 -12.03 -30.05 6.52
N PRO A 279 -12.43 -30.57 5.32
CA PRO A 279 -13.50 -31.57 5.22
C PRO A 279 -13.27 -32.88 6.02
N LYS A 280 -12.00 -33.28 6.19
CA LYS A 280 -11.67 -34.53 6.93
C LYS A 280 -12.14 -34.55 8.38
N THR A 281 -12.09 -33.41 9.07
CA THR A 281 -12.46 -33.30 10.48
C THR A 281 -13.98 -33.21 10.67
N ILE A 282 -14.72 -32.92 9.59
CA ILE A 282 -16.19 -32.94 9.57
C ILE A 282 -16.75 -34.33 9.95
N LEU A 283 -16.13 -35.38 9.40
CA LEU A 283 -16.54 -36.76 9.67
C LEU A 283 -16.37 -37.19 11.14
N GLU A 284 -15.44 -36.56 11.85
CA GLU A 284 -15.24 -36.82 13.29
C GLU A 284 -16.34 -36.14 14.14
N LEU A 285 -16.72 -34.90 13.81
CA LEU A 285 -17.82 -34.20 14.48
C LEU A 285 -19.19 -34.84 14.25
N GLN A 286 -19.43 -35.44 13.08
CA GLN A 286 -20.64 -36.17 12.77
C GLN A 286 -20.85 -37.42 13.65
N LYS A 287 -19.78 -37.94 14.24
CA LYS A 287 -19.87 -39.07 15.17
C LYS A 287 -20.30 -38.66 16.59
N THR A 288 -20.36 -37.35 16.85
CA THR A 288 -20.80 -36.84 18.17
C THR A 288 -22.32 -36.95 18.29
N PRO A 289 -22.84 -37.69 19.25
CA PRO A 289 -24.28 -37.81 19.45
C PRO A 289 -24.93 -36.43 19.59
N GLY A 290 -26.08 -36.24 18.94
CA GLY A 290 -26.84 -35.01 19.03
C GLY A 290 -26.32 -33.82 18.20
N LEU A 291 -25.32 -34.01 17.32
CA LEU A 291 -24.94 -33.04 16.31
C LEU A 291 -25.35 -33.54 14.91
N GLU A 292 -26.43 -32.98 14.37
CA GLU A 292 -26.95 -33.34 13.07
C GLU A 292 -26.38 -32.45 11.95
N LEU A 293 -25.87 -33.07 10.86
CA LEU A 293 -25.45 -32.35 9.68
C LEU A 293 -26.66 -31.91 8.86
N LEU A 294 -26.76 -30.60 8.61
CA LEU A 294 -27.78 -30.03 7.74
C LEU A 294 -27.26 -30.06 6.28
N LYS A 295 -27.67 -31.09 5.51
CA LYS A 295 -27.20 -31.32 4.13
C LYS A 295 -27.68 -30.27 3.11
N ASP A 296 -28.82 -29.64 3.37
CA ASP A 296 -29.50 -28.75 2.39
C ASP A 296 -29.38 -27.26 2.73
N SER A 297 -28.61 -26.88 3.73
CA SER A 297 -28.47 -25.49 4.11
C SER A 297 -27.30 -24.84 3.37
N ILE A 298 -27.63 -24.06 2.36
CA ILE A 298 -26.66 -23.24 1.64
C ILE A 298 -26.23 -22.09 2.56
N PHE A 299 -24.93 -21.99 2.84
CA PHE A 299 -24.37 -20.81 3.49
C PHE A 299 -24.48 -19.63 2.53
N ASP A 300 -25.35 -18.67 2.84
CA ASP A 300 -25.61 -17.50 2.01
C ASP A 300 -25.19 -16.22 2.75
N LEU A 301 -24.21 -15.51 2.23
CA LEU A 301 -23.77 -14.25 2.80
C LEU A 301 -24.84 -13.15 2.73
N LYS A 302 -25.83 -13.26 1.83
CA LYS A 302 -26.92 -12.28 1.71
C LYS A 302 -27.83 -12.25 2.94
N GLN A 303 -27.93 -13.35 3.69
CA GLN A 303 -28.72 -13.38 4.93
C GLN A 303 -28.18 -12.41 6.00
N TYR A 304 -26.94 -11.94 5.86
CA TYR A 304 -26.32 -10.98 6.79
C TYR A 304 -26.70 -9.53 6.51
N ASP A 305 -27.29 -9.20 5.37
CA ASP A 305 -27.67 -7.82 5.03
C ASP A 305 -28.65 -7.20 6.03
N ALA A 306 -29.52 -8.02 6.63
CA ALA A 306 -30.49 -7.60 7.66
C ALA A 306 -29.98 -7.79 9.10
N SER A 307 -28.81 -8.40 9.33
CA SER A 307 -28.29 -8.73 10.65
C SER A 307 -27.38 -7.64 11.20
N MET A 308 -27.05 -7.74 12.52
CA MET A 308 -26.03 -6.88 13.17
C MET A 308 -24.61 -7.19 12.70
N VAL A 309 -24.38 -8.35 12.08
CA VAL A 309 -23.09 -8.85 11.61
C VAL A 309 -23.06 -8.86 10.09
N ARG A 310 -21.97 -8.40 9.50
CA ARG A 310 -21.79 -8.32 8.04
C ARG A 310 -20.47 -8.93 7.58
N PRO A 311 -20.42 -9.41 6.33
CA PRO A 311 -19.16 -9.79 5.72
C PRO A 311 -18.41 -8.55 5.27
N TYR A 312 -17.09 -8.55 5.51
CA TYR A 312 -16.14 -7.55 5.04
C TYR A 312 -14.98 -8.24 4.35
N GLU A 313 -14.40 -7.57 3.38
CA GLU A 313 -13.17 -7.98 2.75
C GLU A 313 -12.06 -7.00 3.17
N ALA A 314 -10.92 -7.52 3.59
CA ALA A 314 -9.78 -6.74 4.01
C ALA A 314 -8.50 -7.29 3.39
N VAL A 315 -7.63 -6.41 2.92
CA VAL A 315 -6.28 -6.79 2.43
C VAL A 315 -5.26 -6.39 3.48
N ILE A 316 -4.42 -7.33 3.92
CA ILE A 316 -3.35 -7.05 4.87
C ILE A 316 -2.37 -6.05 4.23
N SER A 317 -2.17 -4.92 4.91
CA SER A 317 -1.25 -3.88 4.44
C SER A 317 0.22 -4.31 4.63
N ALA A 318 1.12 -3.70 3.90
CA ALA A 318 2.56 -3.92 4.09
C ALA A 318 3.06 -3.46 5.47
N SER A 319 2.28 -2.62 6.15
CA SER A 319 2.58 -2.08 7.47
C SER A 319 1.85 -2.78 8.61
N SER A 320 1.17 -3.88 8.33
CA SER A 320 0.32 -4.56 9.30
C SER A 320 1.13 -5.25 10.40
N PRO A 321 0.80 -5.06 11.67
CA PRO A 321 1.40 -5.80 12.78
C PRO A 321 1.02 -7.29 12.79
N LEU A 322 0.16 -7.71 11.87
CA LEU A 322 -0.30 -9.09 11.69
C LEU A 322 0.69 -9.93 10.87
N ILE A 323 1.58 -9.29 10.09
CA ILE A 323 2.53 -9.99 9.22
C ILE A 323 3.46 -10.88 10.05
N GLY A 324 3.71 -12.10 9.55
CA GLY A 324 4.57 -13.08 10.20
C GLY A 324 3.93 -13.82 11.39
N LYS A 325 2.76 -13.38 11.85
CA LYS A 325 2.01 -14.06 12.92
C LYS A 325 1.00 -15.03 12.33
N ASN A 326 0.82 -16.19 12.97
CA ASN A 326 -0.33 -17.02 12.62
C ASN A 326 -1.63 -16.38 13.17
N VAL A 327 -2.77 -16.70 12.56
CA VAL A 327 -4.06 -16.11 12.94
C VAL A 327 -4.41 -16.34 14.42
N ARG A 328 -4.00 -17.48 14.99
CA ARG A 328 -4.23 -17.80 16.41
C ARG A 328 -3.44 -16.85 17.33
N ASN A 329 -2.14 -16.67 17.06
CA ASN A 329 -1.24 -15.86 17.88
C ASN A 329 -1.44 -14.35 17.65
N SER A 330 -2.05 -13.97 16.53
CA SER A 330 -2.37 -12.57 16.23
C SER A 330 -3.48 -12.00 17.10
N LYS A 331 -4.21 -12.88 17.86
CA LYS A 331 -5.38 -12.50 18.66
C LYS A 331 -6.41 -11.68 17.87
N PHE A 332 -6.54 -11.98 16.56
CA PHE A 332 -7.31 -11.19 15.61
C PHE A 332 -8.73 -10.90 16.09
N ARG A 333 -9.41 -11.92 16.67
CA ARG A 333 -10.77 -11.76 17.20
C ARG A 333 -10.85 -10.76 18.35
N GLU A 334 -9.88 -10.81 19.26
CA GLU A 334 -9.87 -9.96 20.45
C GLU A 334 -9.56 -8.51 20.09
N GLN A 335 -8.64 -8.32 19.14
CA GLN A 335 -8.19 -7.01 18.71
C GLN A 335 -9.20 -6.30 17.81
N TYR A 336 -9.77 -7.03 16.83
CA TYR A 336 -10.61 -6.44 15.78
C TYR A 336 -12.11 -6.72 15.95
N ASN A 337 -12.51 -7.50 16.94
CA ASN A 337 -13.89 -7.99 17.12
C ASN A 337 -14.48 -8.59 15.84
N ALA A 338 -13.64 -9.30 15.07
CA ALA A 338 -13.96 -9.86 13.77
C ALA A 338 -13.45 -11.30 13.65
N VAL A 339 -14.08 -12.09 12.77
CA VAL A 339 -13.70 -13.48 12.51
C VAL A 339 -13.26 -13.63 11.07
N ILE A 340 -12.11 -14.26 10.86
CA ILE A 340 -11.61 -14.62 9.53
C ILE A 340 -12.30 -15.92 9.10
N ILE A 341 -13.06 -15.88 7.99
CA ILE A 341 -13.74 -17.05 7.40
C ILE A 341 -12.86 -17.70 6.32
N ALA A 342 -12.16 -16.88 5.55
CA ALA A 342 -11.30 -17.34 4.47
C ALA A 342 -10.10 -16.41 4.29
N ILE A 343 -9.00 -16.96 3.79
CA ILE A 343 -7.80 -16.21 3.43
C ILE A 343 -7.43 -16.59 2.01
N HIS A 344 -7.28 -15.58 1.16
CA HIS A 344 -6.82 -15.74 -0.21
C HIS A 344 -5.42 -15.14 -0.34
N ARG A 345 -4.53 -15.85 -1.00
CA ARG A 345 -3.17 -15.44 -1.34
C ARG A 345 -2.93 -15.72 -2.81
N ASN A 346 -2.41 -14.74 -3.55
CA ASN A 346 -2.16 -14.88 -4.98
C ASN A 346 -3.40 -15.33 -5.77
N GLY A 347 -4.57 -14.73 -5.46
CA GLY A 347 -5.85 -15.06 -6.11
C GLY A 347 -6.42 -16.44 -5.77
N THR A 348 -5.77 -17.24 -4.92
CA THR A 348 -6.22 -18.57 -4.54
C THR A 348 -6.47 -18.68 -3.03
N ARG A 349 -7.51 -19.44 -2.65
CA ARG A 349 -7.79 -19.69 -1.24
C ARG A 349 -6.73 -20.61 -0.63
N ILE A 350 -6.23 -20.26 0.55
CA ILE A 350 -5.32 -21.10 1.31
C ILE A 350 -6.11 -22.25 1.95
N LYS A 351 -5.84 -23.49 1.51
CA LYS A 351 -6.48 -24.71 2.00
C LYS A 351 -5.75 -25.27 3.24
N LYS A 352 -5.67 -24.46 4.32
CA LYS A 352 -5.12 -24.85 5.62
C LYS A 352 -6.09 -24.43 6.72
N LYS A 353 -5.87 -24.96 7.95
CA LYS A 353 -6.59 -24.46 9.14
C LYS A 353 -6.30 -22.99 9.32
N ILE A 354 -7.35 -22.15 9.37
CA ILE A 354 -7.23 -20.69 9.41
C ILE A 354 -6.31 -20.22 10.54
N GLY A 355 -6.44 -20.81 11.75
CA GLY A 355 -5.62 -20.46 12.91
C GLY A 355 -4.12 -20.68 12.74
N ASP A 356 -3.70 -21.58 11.86
CA ASP A 356 -2.30 -21.97 11.64
C ASP A 356 -1.68 -21.28 10.40
N ILE A 357 -2.46 -20.46 9.68
CA ILE A 357 -1.97 -19.69 8.53
C ILE A 357 -1.16 -18.51 9.06
N ILE A 358 0.08 -18.41 8.62
CA ILE A 358 0.92 -17.23 8.84
C ILE A 358 0.49 -16.16 7.84
N LEU A 359 0.08 -15.02 8.38
CA LEU A 359 -0.41 -13.88 7.61
C LEU A 359 0.75 -13.18 6.89
N GLN A 360 0.52 -12.80 5.65
CA GLN A 360 1.48 -12.08 4.81
C GLN A 360 0.84 -10.82 4.25
N SER A 361 1.68 -9.86 3.89
CA SER A 361 1.25 -8.66 3.18
C SER A 361 0.55 -9.03 1.87
N GLY A 362 -0.57 -8.38 1.55
CA GLY A 362 -1.39 -8.68 0.38
C GLY A 362 -2.36 -9.85 0.53
N ASP A 363 -2.35 -10.57 1.67
CA ASP A 363 -3.40 -11.57 1.94
C ASP A 363 -4.77 -10.89 2.00
N THR A 364 -5.73 -11.44 1.27
CA THR A 364 -7.11 -10.97 1.31
C THR A 364 -7.89 -11.82 2.30
N LEU A 365 -8.42 -11.17 3.32
CA LEU A 365 -9.21 -11.79 4.39
C LEU A 365 -10.70 -11.59 4.10
N LEU A 366 -11.47 -12.65 4.16
CA LEU A 366 -12.93 -12.56 4.28
C LEU A 366 -13.30 -12.61 5.77
N LEU A 367 -13.90 -11.54 6.26
CA LEU A 367 -14.21 -11.32 7.66
C LEU A 367 -15.72 -11.35 7.91
N LEU A 368 -16.13 -11.79 9.08
CA LEU A 368 -17.44 -11.47 9.66
C LEU A 368 -17.23 -10.57 10.86
N ALA A 369 -17.89 -9.41 10.88
CA ALA A 369 -17.81 -8.44 11.97
C ALA A 369 -19.11 -7.64 12.11
N GLU A 370 -19.25 -6.92 13.22
CA GLU A 370 -20.38 -6.02 13.46
C GLU A 370 -20.40 -4.84 12.47
N ARG A 371 -21.58 -4.19 12.32
CA ARG A 371 -21.76 -3.07 11.37
C ARG A 371 -20.79 -1.92 11.58
N ASP A 372 -20.39 -1.65 12.82
CA ASP A 372 -19.48 -0.55 13.12
C ASP A 372 -18.02 -0.86 12.81
N PHE A 373 -17.71 -2.11 12.44
CA PHE A 373 -16.36 -2.54 12.09
C PHE A 373 -15.71 -1.66 11.00
N TYR A 374 -16.45 -1.37 9.93
CA TYR A 374 -15.95 -0.52 8.85
C TYR A 374 -15.60 0.88 9.34
N ARG A 375 -16.47 1.51 10.13
CA ARG A 375 -16.23 2.86 10.67
C ARG A 375 -15.03 2.90 11.60
N GLN A 376 -14.82 1.83 12.36
CA GLN A 376 -13.75 1.74 13.34
C GLN A 376 -12.39 1.51 12.70
N TRP A 377 -12.35 0.74 11.60
CA TRP A 377 -11.10 0.24 11.03
C TRP A 377 -10.82 0.69 9.59
N TYR A 378 -11.71 1.47 8.93
CA TYR A 378 -11.50 1.88 7.54
C TYR A 378 -10.21 2.71 7.32
N ALA A 379 -9.75 3.40 8.35
CA ALA A 379 -8.55 4.22 8.34
C ALA A 379 -7.35 3.55 9.03
N SER A 380 -7.47 2.25 9.39
CA SER A 380 -6.37 1.52 10.01
C SER A 380 -5.24 1.27 8.99
N ASN A 381 -4.01 1.35 9.48
CA ASN A 381 -2.84 0.96 8.70
C ASN A 381 -2.62 -0.58 8.69
N ASP A 382 -3.45 -1.34 9.42
CA ASP A 382 -3.29 -2.79 9.56
C ASP A 382 -3.79 -3.54 8.33
N PHE A 383 -4.88 -3.03 7.71
CA PHE A 383 -5.45 -3.59 6.48
C PHE A 383 -6.28 -2.54 5.72
N TYR A 384 -6.42 -2.77 4.44
CA TYR A 384 -7.29 -1.99 3.57
C TYR A 384 -8.66 -2.66 3.50
N LEU A 385 -9.70 -1.99 3.99
CA LEU A 385 -11.07 -2.52 3.96
C LEU A 385 -11.69 -2.33 2.59
N ILE A 386 -12.22 -3.41 2.02
CA ILE A 386 -12.94 -3.44 0.75
C ILE A 386 -14.37 -3.85 1.08
N SER A 387 -15.23 -2.87 1.37
CA SER A 387 -16.66 -3.14 1.56
C SER A 387 -17.46 -2.63 0.38
N GLN A 388 -18.41 -3.44 -0.10
CA GLN A 388 -19.27 -3.07 -1.23
C GLN A 388 -20.42 -2.14 -0.84
N SER A 389 -20.80 -2.07 0.42
CA SER A 389 -22.12 -1.52 0.82
C SER A 389 -22.08 -0.28 1.70
N GLU A 390 -20.94 0.14 2.22
CA GLU A 390 -20.90 1.28 3.12
C GLU A 390 -20.27 2.50 2.43
N VAL A 391 -21.10 3.55 2.34
CA VAL A 391 -20.62 4.88 1.96
C VAL A 391 -19.65 5.33 3.05
N VAL A 392 -18.41 5.66 2.67
CA VAL A 392 -17.48 6.38 3.56
C VAL A 392 -18.26 7.51 4.21
N PRO A 393 -18.26 7.63 5.55
CA PRO A 393 -18.99 8.70 6.20
C PRO A 393 -18.53 10.03 5.63
N SER A 394 -19.34 10.64 4.78
CA SER A 394 -18.99 11.93 4.20
C SER A 394 -19.09 12.98 5.29
N LYS A 395 -17.96 13.63 5.58
CA LYS A 395 -17.96 14.80 6.45
C LYS A 395 -18.84 15.92 5.81
N PRO A 396 -19.28 16.91 6.60
CA PRO A 396 -20.04 18.04 6.09
C PRO A 396 -19.33 18.71 4.90
N ARG A 397 -20.08 19.15 3.91
CA ARG A 397 -19.55 19.76 2.66
C ARG A 397 -18.54 20.89 2.90
N TRP A 398 -18.70 21.63 3.98
CA TRP A 398 -17.76 22.71 4.33
C TRP A 398 -16.36 22.17 4.67
N GLN A 399 -16.25 20.98 5.31
CA GLN A 399 -14.95 20.36 5.61
C GLN A 399 -14.26 19.87 4.32
N VAL A 400 -15.04 19.38 3.35
CA VAL A 400 -14.52 19.07 2.01
C VAL A 400 -13.97 20.34 1.36
N PHE A 401 -14.75 21.43 1.41
CA PHE A 401 -14.33 22.72 0.86
C PHE A 401 -13.03 23.22 1.51
N VAL A 402 -12.92 23.19 2.84
CA VAL A 402 -11.69 23.58 3.56
C VAL A 402 -10.52 22.71 3.16
N SER A 403 -10.68 21.39 3.04
CA SER A 403 -9.62 20.48 2.64
C SER A 403 -9.11 20.79 1.23
N VAL A 404 -10.00 21.04 0.28
CA VAL A 404 -9.63 21.41 -1.10
C VAL A 404 -8.98 22.79 -1.12
N THR A 405 -9.51 23.76 -0.35
CA THR A 405 -8.96 25.11 -0.26
C THR A 405 -7.56 25.11 0.38
N SER A 406 -7.30 24.27 1.38
CA SER A 406 -5.97 24.16 1.98
C SER A 406 -4.92 23.66 1.00
N LEU A 407 -5.25 22.67 0.17
CA LEU A 407 -4.38 22.24 -0.94
C LEU A 407 -4.23 23.37 -1.98
N GLY A 408 -5.34 24.02 -2.35
CA GLY A 408 -5.32 25.16 -3.28
C GLY A 408 -4.44 26.31 -2.79
N LEU A 409 -4.50 26.63 -1.50
CA LEU A 409 -3.63 27.64 -0.86
C LEU A 409 -2.16 27.27 -0.96
N LEU A 410 -1.80 26.00 -0.61
CA LEU A 410 -0.44 25.51 -0.75
C LEU A 410 0.06 25.67 -2.19
N LEU A 411 -0.71 25.17 -3.17
CA LEU A 411 -0.33 25.25 -4.59
C LEU A 411 -0.21 26.70 -5.06
N PHE A 412 -1.14 27.57 -4.68
CA PHE A 412 -1.11 28.98 -5.03
C PHE A 412 0.15 29.68 -4.52
N LEU A 413 0.49 29.49 -3.25
CA LEU A 413 1.69 30.08 -2.66
C LEU A 413 2.98 29.56 -3.28
N MET A 414 3.01 28.27 -3.67
CA MET A 414 4.17 27.66 -4.32
C MET A 414 4.31 28.10 -5.79
N ILE A 415 3.23 28.17 -6.55
CA ILE A 415 3.26 28.59 -7.96
C ILE A 415 3.75 30.02 -8.07
N LEU A 416 3.28 30.91 -7.20
CA LEU A 416 3.70 32.30 -7.17
C LEU A 416 5.06 32.52 -6.49
N LYS A 417 5.69 31.45 -5.97
CA LYS A 417 6.99 31.51 -5.23
C LYS A 417 6.98 32.52 -4.08
N LEU A 418 5.83 32.77 -3.45
CA LEU A 418 5.67 33.77 -2.40
C LEU A 418 6.33 33.35 -1.09
N LEU A 419 6.32 32.04 -0.77
CA LEU A 419 6.82 31.50 0.48
C LEU A 419 7.58 30.19 0.25
N PRO A 420 8.56 29.85 1.11
CA PRO A 420 9.14 28.52 1.14
C PRO A 420 8.08 27.44 1.36
N MET A 421 8.29 26.25 0.79
CA MET A 421 7.31 25.14 0.81
C MET A 421 6.87 24.76 2.24
N VAL A 422 7.79 24.72 3.21
CA VAL A 422 7.48 24.39 4.60
C VAL A 422 6.52 25.40 5.23
N VAL A 423 6.69 26.70 4.91
CA VAL A 423 5.83 27.77 5.44
C VAL A 423 4.45 27.71 4.78
N ALA A 424 4.39 27.51 3.46
CA ALA A 424 3.14 27.35 2.73
C ALA A 424 2.34 26.13 3.22
N ALA A 425 3.01 25.00 3.44
CA ALA A 425 2.41 23.80 4.01
C ALA A 425 1.94 24.03 5.46
N GLY A 426 2.74 24.73 6.26
CA GLY A 426 2.38 25.12 7.62
C GLY A 426 1.10 25.96 7.69
N LEU A 427 0.96 26.96 6.81
CA LEU A 427 -0.25 27.78 6.72
C LEU A 427 -1.48 26.96 6.30
N ALA A 428 -1.33 26.05 5.36
CA ALA A 428 -2.41 25.15 4.96
C ALA A 428 -2.84 24.23 6.12
N VAL A 429 -1.88 23.72 6.90
CA VAL A 429 -2.17 22.91 8.10
C VAL A 429 -2.83 23.73 9.19
N ILE A 430 -2.38 24.97 9.43
CA ILE A 430 -3.05 25.88 10.38
C ILE A 430 -4.52 26.09 10.01
N LEU A 431 -4.84 26.25 8.74
CA LEU A 431 -6.23 26.37 8.25
C LEU A 431 -7.05 25.11 8.60
N ILE A 432 -6.49 23.91 8.39
CA ILE A 432 -7.13 22.63 8.73
C ILE A 432 -7.38 22.52 10.25
N LEU A 433 -6.39 22.91 11.07
CA LEU A 433 -6.46 22.87 12.54
C LEU A 433 -7.47 23.87 13.09
N ALA A 434 -7.40 25.13 12.65
CA ALA A 434 -8.26 26.21 13.09
C ALA A 434 -9.73 25.93 12.81
N THR A 435 -10.02 25.29 11.69
CA THR A 435 -11.38 24.88 11.31
C THR A 435 -11.81 23.54 11.88
N ARG A 436 -10.93 22.84 12.63
CA ARG A 436 -11.21 21.49 13.17
C ARG A 436 -11.70 20.52 12.09
N THR A 437 -11.18 20.63 10.89
CA THR A 437 -11.51 19.74 9.75
C THR A 437 -11.06 18.31 10.03
N LEU A 438 -9.90 18.15 10.72
CA LEU A 438 -9.42 16.89 11.25
C LEU A 438 -9.42 16.89 12.77
N SER A 439 -9.75 15.74 13.36
CA SER A 439 -9.53 15.47 14.79
C SER A 439 -8.05 15.17 15.05
N ALA A 440 -7.61 15.30 16.32
CA ALA A 440 -6.23 14.95 16.71
C ALA A 440 -5.88 13.49 16.39
N TYR A 441 -6.85 12.59 16.46
CA TYR A 441 -6.69 11.19 16.07
C TYR A 441 -6.43 11.03 14.57
N GLU A 442 -7.25 11.68 13.73
CA GLU A 442 -7.11 11.64 12.27
C GLU A 442 -5.78 12.25 11.81
N ILE A 443 -5.31 13.31 12.47
CA ILE A 443 -4.00 13.92 12.19
C ILE A 443 -2.88 12.92 12.45
N ARG A 444 -2.89 12.25 13.61
CA ARG A 444 -1.88 11.24 13.95
C ARG A 444 -1.89 10.07 12.98
N GLN A 445 -3.07 9.64 12.55
CA GLN A 445 -3.22 8.55 11.57
C GLN A 445 -2.82 8.97 10.15
N SER A 446 -2.88 10.26 9.83
CA SER A 446 -2.45 10.79 8.52
C SER A 446 -0.94 10.77 8.36
N ILE A 447 -0.18 10.91 9.44
CA ILE A 447 1.27 10.99 9.41
C ILE A 447 1.85 9.57 9.38
N ASP A 448 2.56 9.25 8.31
CA ASP A 448 3.33 8.01 8.23
C ASP A 448 4.72 8.20 8.87
N PHE A 449 4.80 7.89 10.18
CA PHE A 449 6.03 8.00 10.95
C PHE A 449 7.16 7.11 10.42
N ARG A 450 6.84 5.99 9.77
CA ARG A 450 7.86 5.10 9.17
C ARG A 450 8.61 5.80 8.06
N VAL A 451 7.87 6.48 7.17
CA VAL A 451 8.47 7.30 6.10
C VAL A 451 9.34 8.39 6.69
N LEU A 452 8.89 9.06 7.76
CA LEU A 452 9.70 10.10 8.42
C LEU A 452 11.00 9.54 9.03
N ILE A 453 10.94 8.36 9.65
CA ILE A 453 12.14 7.68 10.19
C ILE A 453 13.09 7.27 9.07
N ILE A 454 12.57 6.71 7.96
CA ILE A 454 13.37 6.37 6.78
C ILE A 454 14.10 7.60 6.26
N ILE A 455 13.39 8.73 6.12
CA ILE A 455 13.97 9.98 5.64
C ILE A 455 15.06 10.46 6.60
N ALA A 456 14.75 10.57 7.89
CA ALA A 456 15.70 11.04 8.88
C ALA A 456 16.96 10.17 8.94
N SER A 457 16.80 8.83 8.83
CA SER A 457 17.91 7.89 8.80
C SER A 457 18.73 7.98 7.50
N ALA A 458 18.06 8.30 6.38
CA ALA A 458 18.71 8.42 5.07
C ALA A 458 19.82 9.48 5.08
N PHE A 459 19.62 10.59 5.80
CA PHE A 459 20.64 11.64 5.91
C PHE A 459 21.90 11.13 6.61
N GLY A 460 21.76 10.43 7.74
CA GLY A 460 22.90 9.84 8.44
C GLY A 460 23.63 8.78 7.62
N ILE A 461 22.88 7.95 6.87
CA ILE A 461 23.46 6.94 5.97
C ILE A 461 24.19 7.61 4.80
N ALA A 462 23.58 8.64 4.20
CA ALA A 462 24.20 9.40 3.10
C ALA A 462 25.53 10.03 3.51
N GLU A 463 25.57 10.63 4.71
CA GLU A 463 26.80 11.19 5.27
C GLU A 463 27.84 10.10 5.56
N GLY A 464 27.42 8.93 6.09
CA GLY A 464 28.32 7.80 6.32
C GLY A 464 28.94 7.25 5.02
N LEU A 465 28.14 7.14 3.96
CA LEU A 465 28.60 6.71 2.64
C LEU A 465 29.59 7.71 2.05
N ARG A 466 29.34 9.02 2.21
CA ARG A 466 30.19 10.10 1.73
C ARG A 466 31.51 10.17 2.51
N SER A 467 31.46 10.22 3.84
CA SER A 467 32.63 10.38 4.70
C SER A 467 33.60 9.19 4.61
N SER A 468 33.07 7.97 4.39
CA SER A 468 33.86 6.77 4.24
C SER A 468 34.44 6.56 2.82
N GLY A 469 33.98 7.29 1.81
CA GLY A 469 34.36 7.13 0.40
C GLY A 469 33.67 5.94 -0.29
N VAL A 470 32.67 5.33 0.32
CA VAL A 470 31.91 4.21 -0.29
C VAL A 470 31.03 4.70 -1.41
N ALA A 471 30.41 5.89 -1.28
CA ALA A 471 29.60 6.48 -2.35
C ALA A 471 30.43 6.71 -3.61
N GLU A 472 31.63 7.27 -3.48
CA GLU A 472 32.57 7.54 -4.56
C GLU A 472 33.05 6.25 -5.24
N PHE A 473 33.31 5.20 -4.46
CA PHE A 473 33.71 3.89 -4.97
C PHE A 473 32.63 3.25 -5.84
N ILE A 474 31.37 3.26 -5.38
CA ILE A 474 30.24 2.73 -6.15
C ILE A 474 29.99 3.60 -7.38
N ALA A 475 30.05 4.92 -7.22
CA ALA A 475 29.89 5.87 -8.30
C ALA A 475 30.95 5.66 -9.41
N GLN A 476 32.21 5.41 -9.04
CA GLN A 476 33.28 5.11 -9.99
C GLN A 476 32.97 3.87 -10.84
N ALA A 477 32.44 2.81 -10.23
CA ALA A 477 32.02 1.62 -10.98
C ALA A 477 30.92 1.92 -12.01
N ILE A 478 29.94 2.78 -11.64
CA ILE A 478 28.87 3.21 -12.56
C ILE A 478 29.43 4.08 -13.69
N VAL A 479 30.32 5.02 -13.36
CA VAL A 479 30.97 5.91 -14.34
C VAL A 479 31.77 5.09 -15.34
N LEU A 480 32.63 4.17 -14.89
CA LEU A 480 33.41 3.29 -15.77
C LEU A 480 32.51 2.45 -16.70
N ALA A 481 31.41 1.92 -16.17
CA ALA A 481 30.45 1.14 -16.97
C ALA A 481 29.73 2.00 -18.03
N GLY A 482 29.51 3.30 -17.74
CA GLY A 482 28.83 4.24 -18.64
C GLY A 482 29.76 5.07 -19.53
N GLU A 483 31.07 4.98 -19.37
CA GLU A 483 32.07 5.87 -20.00
C GLU A 483 31.93 5.95 -21.52
N SER A 484 31.65 4.83 -22.18
CA SER A 484 31.50 4.77 -23.64
C SER A 484 30.35 5.61 -24.20
N LEU A 485 29.36 5.95 -23.39
CA LEU A 485 28.16 6.73 -23.73
C LEU A 485 28.17 8.13 -23.07
N GLY A 486 29.26 8.49 -22.37
CA GLY A 486 29.36 9.76 -21.65
C GLY A 486 28.31 9.91 -20.53
N SER A 487 27.87 11.16 -20.29
CA SER A 487 26.91 11.46 -19.21
C SER A 487 25.60 10.65 -19.31
N ILE A 488 25.13 10.34 -20.52
CA ILE A 488 23.93 9.54 -20.76
C ILE A 488 24.13 8.10 -20.33
N GLY A 489 25.31 7.52 -20.55
CA GLY A 489 25.64 6.19 -20.08
C GLY A 489 25.58 6.09 -18.56
N VAL A 490 26.14 7.08 -17.85
CA VAL A 490 26.12 7.14 -16.39
C VAL A 490 24.70 7.31 -15.86
N VAL A 491 23.89 8.22 -16.43
CA VAL A 491 22.46 8.39 -16.07
C VAL A 491 21.68 7.10 -16.31
N THR A 492 21.93 6.41 -17.42
CA THR A 492 21.28 5.12 -17.73
C THR A 492 21.67 4.06 -16.71
N GLY A 493 22.93 3.98 -16.31
CA GLY A 493 23.40 3.09 -15.26
C GLY A 493 22.72 3.35 -13.92
N ILE A 494 22.61 4.61 -13.49
CA ILE A 494 21.88 5.02 -12.29
C ILE A 494 20.41 4.64 -12.40
N PHE A 495 19.77 4.90 -13.54
CA PHE A 495 18.37 4.55 -13.77
C PHE A 495 18.14 3.04 -13.63
N ILE A 496 18.98 2.21 -14.25
CA ILE A 496 18.88 0.75 -14.20
C ILE A 496 19.04 0.24 -12.76
N ILE A 497 20.09 0.67 -12.05
CA ILE A 497 20.34 0.24 -10.67
C ILE A 497 19.18 0.65 -9.77
N THR A 498 18.72 1.91 -9.88
CA THR A 498 17.57 2.40 -9.12
C THR A 498 16.31 1.60 -9.42
N SER A 499 16.04 1.35 -10.69
CA SER A 499 14.90 0.59 -11.17
C SER A 499 14.92 -0.87 -10.71
N LEU A 500 16.11 -1.48 -10.61
CA LEU A 500 16.26 -2.82 -10.05
C LEU A 500 15.98 -2.81 -8.55
N LEU A 501 16.60 -1.91 -7.80
CA LEU A 501 16.45 -1.83 -6.35
C LEU A 501 15.00 -1.55 -5.93
N THR A 502 14.31 -0.63 -6.60
CA THR A 502 12.92 -0.27 -6.27
C THR A 502 11.91 -1.41 -6.51
N ASN A 503 12.28 -2.46 -7.23
CA ASN A 503 11.44 -3.65 -7.37
C ASN A 503 11.57 -4.64 -6.19
N PHE A 504 12.61 -4.49 -5.35
CA PHE A 504 12.88 -5.36 -4.21
C PHE A 504 12.75 -4.65 -2.86
N MET A 505 12.81 -3.32 -2.84
CA MET A 505 12.65 -2.51 -1.64
C MET A 505 11.72 -1.33 -1.89
N THR A 506 11.35 -0.59 -0.83
CA THR A 506 10.45 0.56 -0.98
C THR A 506 11.11 1.67 -1.81
N ASN A 507 10.31 2.41 -2.59
CA ASN A 507 10.77 3.56 -3.39
C ASN A 507 11.52 4.59 -2.54
N ASN A 508 11.03 4.81 -1.32
CA ASN A 508 11.61 5.76 -0.37
C ASN A 508 13.02 5.34 0.06
N ALA A 509 13.20 4.07 0.43
CA ALA A 509 14.51 3.54 0.78
C ALA A 509 15.46 3.56 -0.42
N THR A 510 14.99 3.16 -1.60
CA THR A 510 15.78 3.18 -2.83
C THR A 510 16.29 4.60 -3.15
N ALA A 511 15.40 5.60 -3.12
CA ALA A 511 15.79 7.00 -3.38
C ALA A 511 16.84 7.48 -2.37
N ALA A 512 16.62 7.17 -1.09
CA ALA A 512 17.52 7.57 -0.01
C ALA A 512 18.92 6.96 -0.15
N ILE A 513 18.99 5.69 -0.51
CA ILE A 513 20.24 4.94 -0.63
C ILE A 513 21.03 5.33 -1.89
N VAL A 514 20.32 5.51 -3.03
CA VAL A 514 20.97 5.76 -4.32
C VAL A 514 21.34 7.24 -4.51
N PHE A 515 20.70 8.15 -3.76
CA PHE A 515 20.96 9.60 -3.89
C PHE A 515 22.44 9.98 -3.71
N PRO A 516 23.15 9.60 -2.61
CA PRO A 516 24.55 9.97 -2.44
C PRO A 516 25.46 9.39 -3.54
N ILE A 517 25.15 8.19 -4.02
CA ILE A 517 25.86 7.55 -5.12
C ILE A 517 25.65 8.32 -6.42
N THR A 518 24.40 8.75 -6.69
CA THR A 518 24.04 9.56 -7.85
C THR A 518 24.77 10.91 -7.84
N PHE A 519 24.80 11.55 -6.67
CA PHE A 519 25.49 12.83 -6.50
C PHE A 519 27.00 12.69 -6.73
N ALA A 520 27.64 11.67 -6.13
CA ALA A 520 29.05 11.37 -6.31
C ALA A 520 29.39 11.06 -7.78
N ALA A 521 28.54 10.29 -8.48
CA ALA A 521 28.75 9.96 -9.89
C ALA A 521 28.74 11.21 -10.78
N ALA A 522 27.80 12.14 -10.55
CA ALA A 522 27.73 13.40 -11.30
C ALA A 522 28.96 14.29 -11.03
N GLN A 523 29.44 14.34 -9.77
CA GLN A 523 30.66 15.07 -9.43
C GLN A 523 31.92 14.50 -10.10
N GLN A 524 32.04 13.16 -10.17
CA GLN A 524 33.21 12.52 -10.81
C GLN A 524 33.34 12.85 -12.28
N ILE A 525 32.23 13.03 -13.00
CA ILE A 525 32.25 13.42 -14.42
C ILE A 525 32.13 14.93 -14.62
N HIS A 526 32.21 15.73 -13.54
CA HIS A 526 32.17 17.19 -13.55
C HIS A 526 30.94 17.79 -14.26
N VAL A 527 29.76 17.18 -14.06
CA VAL A 527 28.47 17.63 -14.63
C VAL A 527 27.52 18.03 -13.51
N ASP A 528 26.54 18.90 -13.82
CA ASP A 528 25.49 19.26 -12.88
C ASP A 528 24.76 18.00 -12.35
N PRO A 529 24.68 17.75 -11.02
CA PRO A 529 23.99 16.61 -10.44
C PRO A 529 22.47 16.63 -10.68
N ARG A 530 21.88 17.78 -10.96
CA ARG A 530 20.43 17.97 -11.03
C ARG A 530 19.71 17.05 -12.01
N PRO A 531 20.16 16.86 -13.27
CA PRO A 531 19.56 15.91 -14.21
C PRO A 531 19.62 14.45 -13.72
N PHE A 532 20.72 14.08 -13.05
CA PHE A 532 20.92 12.73 -12.51
C PHE A 532 19.94 12.46 -11.34
N ILE A 533 19.73 13.48 -10.50
CA ILE A 533 18.78 13.41 -9.38
C ILE A 533 17.34 13.34 -9.89
N ILE A 534 17.00 14.06 -10.96
CA ILE A 534 15.67 13.94 -11.59
C ILE A 534 15.49 12.52 -12.19
N ALA A 535 16.53 11.96 -12.82
CA ALA A 535 16.52 10.58 -13.29
C ALA A 535 16.28 9.59 -12.15
N LEU A 536 16.97 9.77 -11.02
CA LEU A 536 16.78 9.00 -9.80
C LEU A 536 15.32 9.07 -9.30
N ALA A 537 14.73 10.27 -9.26
CA ALA A 537 13.36 10.48 -8.80
C ALA A 537 12.34 9.70 -9.64
N ILE A 538 12.49 9.76 -10.97
CA ILE A 538 11.64 9.01 -11.91
C ILE A 538 11.88 7.50 -11.77
N ALA A 539 13.14 7.06 -11.74
CA ALA A 539 13.50 5.64 -11.65
C ALA A 539 13.03 4.99 -10.34
N ALA A 540 13.23 5.67 -9.21
CA ALA A 540 12.78 5.19 -7.89
C ALA A 540 11.26 5.10 -7.79
N SER A 541 10.53 5.97 -8.51
CA SER A 541 9.07 5.95 -8.54
C SER A 541 8.50 4.97 -9.56
N ALA A 542 9.30 4.49 -10.54
CA ALA A 542 8.87 3.60 -11.63
C ALA A 542 8.78 2.14 -11.17
N SER A 543 7.86 1.83 -10.28
CA SER A 543 7.68 0.51 -9.65
C SER A 543 6.48 -0.23 -10.24
N PHE A 544 6.65 -0.78 -11.45
CA PHE A 544 5.56 -1.42 -12.19
C PHE A 544 5.69 -2.95 -12.26
N ALA A 545 6.92 -3.50 -12.26
CA ALA A 545 7.16 -4.89 -12.65
C ALA A 545 6.68 -5.92 -11.62
N THR A 546 6.55 -5.55 -10.34
CA THR A 546 6.17 -6.49 -9.28
C THR A 546 5.02 -5.96 -8.41
N PRO A 547 4.20 -6.84 -7.82
CA PRO A 547 3.14 -6.41 -6.91
C PRO A 547 3.70 -5.85 -5.58
N ILE A 548 4.88 -6.30 -5.14
CA ILE A 548 5.48 -5.92 -3.86
C ILE A 548 6.25 -4.61 -3.92
N SER A 549 6.62 -4.15 -5.12
CA SER A 549 7.44 -2.95 -5.32
C SER A 549 6.76 -1.66 -4.85
N TYR A 550 5.43 -1.62 -4.81
CA TYR A 550 4.69 -0.44 -4.39
C TYR A 550 3.37 -0.78 -3.69
N GLN A 551 3.01 0.02 -2.68
CA GLN A 551 1.80 -0.23 -1.88
C GLN A 551 0.53 -0.32 -2.72
N THR A 552 0.36 0.55 -3.74
CA THR A 552 -0.83 0.53 -4.59
C THR A 552 -0.93 -0.73 -5.45
N ASN A 553 0.20 -1.29 -5.89
CA ASN A 553 0.24 -2.56 -6.60
C ASN A 553 -0.22 -3.70 -5.69
N LEU A 554 0.27 -3.71 -4.44
CA LEU A 554 -0.10 -4.71 -3.44
C LEU A 554 -1.59 -4.64 -3.09
N MET A 555 -2.14 -3.42 -2.99
CA MET A 555 -3.56 -3.21 -2.69
C MET A 555 -4.50 -3.75 -3.76
N VAL A 556 -4.11 -3.67 -5.04
CA VAL A 556 -4.93 -4.19 -6.15
C VAL A 556 -4.67 -5.66 -6.44
N TYR A 557 -3.59 -6.24 -5.91
CA TYR A 557 -3.14 -7.59 -6.18
C TYR A 557 -4.18 -8.65 -5.83
N GLY A 558 -4.60 -8.69 -4.55
CA GLY A 558 -5.64 -9.61 -4.08
C GLY A 558 -7.02 -9.34 -4.70
N PRO A 559 -7.54 -8.08 -4.59
CA PRO A 559 -8.86 -7.73 -5.10
C PRO A 559 -9.05 -7.95 -6.60
N GLY A 560 -7.97 -7.87 -7.39
CA GLY A 560 -7.98 -8.15 -8.82
C GLY A 560 -7.78 -9.62 -9.18
N GLY A 561 -7.47 -10.48 -8.19
CA GLY A 561 -7.16 -11.90 -8.42
C GLY A 561 -5.90 -12.11 -9.25
N TYR A 562 -4.97 -11.15 -9.24
CA TYR A 562 -3.77 -11.21 -10.05
C TYR A 562 -2.72 -12.17 -9.52
N THR A 563 -1.84 -12.59 -10.42
CA THR A 563 -0.62 -13.32 -10.11
C THR A 563 0.60 -12.42 -10.32
N PHE A 564 1.75 -12.81 -9.79
CA PHE A 564 3.02 -12.10 -10.03
C PHE A 564 3.31 -11.96 -11.54
N LYS A 565 2.99 -13.01 -12.32
CA LYS A 565 3.18 -13.03 -13.78
C LYS A 565 2.36 -11.96 -14.50
N ASP A 566 1.17 -11.62 -14.01
CA ASP A 566 0.33 -10.58 -14.62
C ASP A 566 0.95 -9.20 -14.45
N PHE A 567 1.51 -8.90 -13.26
CA PHE A 567 2.27 -7.66 -13.04
C PHE A 567 3.51 -7.61 -13.91
N PHE A 568 4.29 -8.69 -13.96
CA PHE A 568 5.52 -8.71 -14.76
C PHE A 568 5.22 -8.52 -16.25
N LYS A 569 4.18 -9.17 -16.78
CA LYS A 569 3.80 -9.11 -18.22
C LYS A 569 3.46 -7.68 -18.68
N ILE A 570 2.85 -6.87 -17.81
CA ILE A 570 2.41 -5.52 -18.15
C ILE A 570 3.41 -4.49 -17.62
N GLY A 571 3.92 -4.70 -16.42
CA GLY A 571 4.75 -3.75 -15.72
C GLY A 571 6.18 -3.70 -16.21
N PHE A 572 6.77 -4.82 -16.61
CA PHE A 572 8.15 -4.83 -17.12
C PHE A 572 8.29 -4.04 -18.44
N PRO A 573 7.43 -4.22 -19.47
CA PRO A 573 7.46 -3.36 -20.65
C PRO A 573 7.18 -1.89 -20.32
N MET A 574 6.29 -1.62 -19.36
CA MET A 574 6.01 -0.26 -18.89
C MET A 574 7.25 0.38 -18.26
N GLN A 575 7.99 -0.36 -17.45
CA GLN A 575 9.20 0.11 -16.80
C GLN A 575 10.29 0.44 -17.82
N ILE A 576 10.45 -0.39 -18.85
CA ILE A 576 11.36 -0.11 -19.98
C ILE A 576 10.90 1.14 -20.74
N LEU A 577 9.61 1.27 -21.02
CA LEU A 577 9.04 2.43 -21.70
C LEU A 577 9.37 3.72 -20.93
N VAL A 578 9.13 3.73 -19.62
CA VAL A 578 9.44 4.88 -18.75
C VAL A 578 10.93 5.20 -18.76
N MET A 579 11.80 4.19 -18.68
CA MET A 579 13.25 4.37 -18.75
C MET A 579 13.68 5.02 -20.07
N VAL A 580 13.24 4.47 -21.20
CA VAL A 580 13.62 4.96 -22.54
C VAL A 580 13.15 6.41 -22.72
N ILE A 581 11.90 6.71 -22.36
CA ILE A 581 11.36 8.06 -22.47
C ILE A 581 12.13 9.02 -21.55
N ALA A 582 12.40 8.63 -20.30
CA ALA A 582 13.14 9.47 -19.36
C ALA A 582 14.53 9.80 -19.88
N ILE A 583 15.29 8.82 -20.41
CA ILE A 583 16.63 9.03 -20.96
C ILE A 583 16.60 9.96 -22.19
N ILE A 584 15.64 9.75 -23.10
CA ILE A 584 15.47 10.62 -24.27
C ILE A 584 15.17 12.06 -23.85
N LEU A 585 14.25 12.25 -22.90
CA LEU A 585 13.89 13.59 -22.44
C LEU A 585 15.00 14.26 -21.64
N LEU A 586 15.76 13.49 -20.85
CA LEU A 586 16.95 14.02 -20.15
C LEU A 586 17.99 14.51 -21.15
N GLN A 587 18.23 13.74 -22.22
CA GLN A 587 19.14 14.15 -23.28
C GLN A 587 18.66 15.43 -24.00
N LEU A 588 17.35 15.52 -24.21
CA LEU A 588 16.79 16.68 -24.95
C LEU A 588 16.79 17.97 -24.12
N PHE A 589 16.57 17.88 -22.81
CA PHE A 589 16.35 19.05 -21.96
C PHE A 589 17.56 19.47 -21.12
N TYR A 590 18.53 18.56 -20.90
CA TYR A 590 19.62 18.81 -19.94
C TYR A 590 21.03 18.52 -20.47
N PHE A 591 21.17 17.69 -21.49
CA PHE A 591 22.43 17.36 -22.14
C PHE A 591 22.41 17.76 -23.64
#